data_0e02b661fcb89c6b541e3af51717a8b3
#
_entry.id   0e02b661fcb89c6b541e3af51717a8b3
#
_cell.length_a   1.000
_cell.length_b   1.000
_cell.length_c   1.000
_cell.angle_alpha   90.00
_cell.angle_beta   90.00
_cell.angle_gamma   90.00
#
_symmetry.space_group_name_H-M   'P 1'
#
loop_
_entity.id
_entity.type
_entity.pdbx_description
1 polymer ?
#
loop_
_entity_poly.entity_id
_entity_poly.type
_entity_poly.pdbx_seq_one_letter_code
_entity_poly.pdbx_strand_id
1 'polypeptide(L)'
;MKYQYQELTIKSTIEIIQLHQLEIRESLNQHTNAVLSGICTSDANEAVTGQKITISDGENGTVFVGRIHELKLHQRGGVIYFELCAYSISLLLDCKPLKRVIQNQSRTYRRLLELVVEPYHAFFDGGTCLDSSFPFLLVQNQETDWEFIKRLASQMGKEVSLNSASEQVQFFVGLTGEKEELTNIRFWKKSYQFESGKEILYIKTRKRYHPGYSLYFHGKWYYVKTCDCCLVQGEIAYCMELVQKTDGCMASPDALAQEGIRLSAEVNEIKGNQIRLYFENEAFSESGEHPWFPYYSEGNNEICFYMPTKGTRVEVLCTDLCGNCAIVTGAMRRSLKPSTVKDAADKAMKNEQENGFAFGETGIQIQADESNQIKFLKDGTVVLKAHQICLEAENDFRLDSLNGHFCIEADRKMSVFAGEYGCGQILFDTGGNIRVSSSTGLRYKSGISTNKSSRDSEKTEEGMRERTMAAAGAEFLAQSVSGVKTDVAENYIKNNIFNNNERKFCAFSYGENKNGG
;
A
#
# COMPACT_ATOMS: atom_id res chain seq x y z
N MET A 1 -42.04 29.70 -16.47
CA MET A 1 -43.37 29.70 -17.12
C MET A 1 -44.05 28.39 -16.82
N LYS A 2 -45.37 28.30 -16.98
CA LYS A 2 -46.17 27.09 -16.65
C LYS A 2 -46.95 26.68 -17.88
N TYR A 3 -46.70 25.49 -18.39
CA TYR A 3 -47.53 24.83 -19.40
C TYR A 3 -48.48 23.85 -18.71
N GLN A 4 -49.72 23.83 -19.09
CA GLN A 4 -50.72 22.91 -18.56
C GLN A 4 -51.53 22.29 -19.69
N TYR A 5 -51.64 20.97 -19.71
CA TYR A 5 -52.45 20.21 -20.61
C TYR A 5 -53.14 19.09 -19.85
N GLN A 6 -54.45 19.14 -19.71
CA GLN A 6 -55.23 18.23 -18.82
C GLN A 6 -54.60 18.19 -17.41
N GLU A 7 -54.13 17.03 -16.96
CA GLU A 7 -53.49 16.79 -15.67
C GLU A 7 -51.95 17.10 -15.68
N LEU A 8 -51.34 17.27 -16.87
CA LEU A 8 -49.91 17.54 -17.02
C LEU A 8 -49.62 19.02 -16.74
N THR A 9 -48.64 19.27 -15.90
CA THR A 9 -48.12 20.62 -15.64
C THR A 9 -46.60 20.60 -15.85
N ILE A 10 -46.07 21.49 -16.71
CA ILE A 10 -44.64 21.69 -16.91
C ILE A 10 -44.30 23.12 -16.49
N LYS A 11 -43.37 23.27 -15.54
CA LYS A 11 -42.77 24.54 -15.13
C LYS A 11 -41.34 24.58 -15.68
N SER A 12 -41.07 25.54 -16.55
CA SER A 12 -39.76 25.74 -17.19
C SER A 12 -39.52 27.21 -17.49
N THR A 13 -38.31 27.55 -17.88
CA THR A 13 -37.96 28.89 -18.41
C THR A 13 -38.43 29.10 -19.85
N ILE A 14 -38.73 28.01 -20.59
CA ILE A 14 -39.34 28.06 -21.92
C ILE A 14 -40.84 28.19 -21.80
N GLU A 15 -41.44 29.10 -22.53
CA GLU A 15 -42.88 29.18 -22.70
C GLU A 15 -43.34 28.24 -23.81
N ILE A 16 -43.87 27.09 -23.37
CA ILE A 16 -44.38 26.05 -24.26
C ILE A 16 -45.80 26.43 -24.69
N ILE A 17 -46.03 26.53 -25.98
CA ILE A 17 -47.35 26.79 -26.59
C ILE A 17 -48.10 25.48 -26.76
N GLN A 18 -47.42 24.48 -27.32
CA GLN A 18 -47.98 23.15 -27.60
C GLN A 18 -46.94 22.09 -27.36
N LEU A 19 -47.27 21.05 -26.63
CA LEU A 19 -46.43 19.87 -26.43
C LEU A 19 -46.86 18.79 -27.42
N HIS A 20 -45.85 18.25 -28.17
CA HIS A 20 -46.07 17.16 -29.10
C HIS A 20 -45.68 15.81 -28.51
N GLN A 21 -44.53 15.80 -27.77
CA GLN A 21 -44.00 14.60 -27.17
C GLN A 21 -43.50 14.89 -25.75
N LEU A 22 -43.76 13.97 -24.86
CA LEU A 22 -43.13 13.89 -23.53
C LEU A 22 -42.71 12.43 -23.33
N GLU A 23 -41.48 12.24 -22.96
CA GLU A 23 -40.95 10.96 -22.53
C GLU A 23 -40.03 11.18 -21.32
N ILE A 24 -40.30 10.52 -20.20
CA ILE A 24 -39.41 10.51 -19.03
C ILE A 24 -38.99 9.05 -18.83
N ARG A 25 -37.67 8.81 -18.87
CA ARG A 25 -37.10 7.47 -18.73
C ARG A 25 -36.43 7.33 -17.36
N GLU A 26 -36.87 6.38 -16.58
CA GLU A 26 -36.33 6.03 -15.29
C GLU A 26 -35.86 4.57 -15.29
N SER A 27 -34.65 4.31 -14.84
CA SER A 27 -34.10 2.97 -14.74
C SER A 27 -33.17 2.85 -13.52
N LEU A 28 -33.08 1.65 -12.98
CA LEU A 28 -32.04 1.35 -11.99
C LEU A 28 -30.65 1.62 -12.57
N ASN A 29 -29.74 2.11 -11.75
CA ASN A 29 -28.36 2.46 -12.07
C ASN A 29 -28.18 3.56 -13.14
N GLN A 30 -29.24 4.30 -13.50
CA GLN A 30 -29.18 5.36 -14.51
C GLN A 30 -29.79 6.65 -14.02
N HIS A 31 -29.26 7.78 -14.49
CA HIS A 31 -29.89 9.08 -14.28
C HIS A 31 -31.18 9.17 -15.10
N THR A 32 -32.21 9.70 -14.46
CA THR A 32 -33.48 9.94 -15.14
C THR A 32 -33.34 11.06 -16.14
N ASN A 33 -33.82 10.86 -17.36
CA ASN A 33 -33.86 11.89 -18.39
C ASN A 33 -35.29 12.14 -18.84
N ALA A 34 -35.58 13.39 -19.20
CA ALA A 34 -36.84 13.83 -19.79
C ALA A 34 -36.59 14.45 -21.16
N VAL A 35 -37.29 13.95 -22.16
CA VAL A 35 -37.27 14.46 -23.54
C VAL A 35 -38.62 15.05 -23.86
N LEU A 36 -38.63 16.30 -24.29
CA LEU A 36 -39.82 17.04 -24.67
C LEU A 36 -39.65 17.63 -26.05
N SER A 37 -40.70 17.62 -26.85
CA SER A 37 -40.74 18.36 -28.11
C SER A 37 -42.08 19.03 -28.33
N GLY A 38 -42.09 20.11 -29.07
CA GLY A 38 -43.30 20.89 -29.33
C GLY A 38 -43.05 22.24 -29.95
N ILE A 39 -43.96 23.16 -29.70
CA ILE A 39 -43.92 24.56 -30.15
C ILE A 39 -43.72 25.47 -28.96
N CYS A 40 -42.81 26.45 -29.07
CA CYS A 40 -42.55 27.46 -28.04
C CYS A 40 -42.60 28.90 -28.62
N THR A 41 -42.51 29.87 -27.71
CA THR A 41 -42.40 31.29 -28.09
C THR A 41 -40.99 31.59 -28.59
N SER A 42 -40.83 32.78 -29.22
CA SER A 42 -39.57 33.23 -29.84
C SER A 42 -38.47 33.60 -28.83
N ASP A 43 -38.75 33.65 -27.54
CA ASP A 43 -37.83 34.13 -26.50
C ASP A 43 -36.90 33.06 -25.93
N ALA A 44 -37.04 31.84 -26.40
CA ALA A 44 -36.15 30.75 -26.01
C ALA A 44 -34.75 30.95 -26.60
N ASN A 45 -33.72 30.91 -25.79
CA ASN A 45 -32.32 31.09 -26.17
C ASN A 45 -31.38 30.17 -25.37
N GLU A 46 -30.07 30.26 -25.61
CA GLU A 46 -29.04 29.44 -24.93
C GLU A 46 -29.04 29.57 -23.39
N ALA A 47 -29.51 30.70 -22.84
CA ALA A 47 -29.59 30.92 -21.41
C ALA A 47 -30.57 29.96 -20.67
N VAL A 48 -31.34 29.16 -21.42
CA VAL A 48 -32.26 28.15 -20.91
C VAL A 48 -31.51 26.89 -20.43
N THR A 49 -30.34 26.59 -21.01
CA THR A 49 -29.54 25.43 -20.56
C THR A 49 -29.06 25.61 -19.11
N GLY A 50 -29.09 24.53 -18.33
CA GLY A 50 -28.79 24.55 -16.90
C GLY A 50 -29.96 25.01 -16.01
N GLN A 51 -31.04 25.59 -16.58
CA GLN A 51 -32.20 26.02 -15.84
C GLN A 51 -33.06 24.85 -15.38
N LYS A 52 -33.81 25.08 -14.30
CA LYS A 52 -34.67 24.06 -13.70
C LYS A 52 -35.92 23.80 -14.55
N ILE A 53 -36.29 22.55 -14.66
CA ILE A 53 -37.56 22.10 -15.20
C ILE A 53 -38.24 21.17 -14.21
N THR A 54 -39.55 21.34 -14.02
CA THR A 54 -40.38 20.47 -13.17
C THR A 54 -41.58 20.01 -13.97
N ILE A 55 -41.83 18.71 -13.92
CA ILE A 55 -42.96 18.06 -14.60
C ILE A 55 -43.81 17.38 -13.53
N SER A 56 -45.09 17.67 -13.54
CA SER A 56 -46.08 17.13 -12.56
C SER A 56 -47.26 16.54 -13.32
N ASP A 57 -47.76 15.44 -12.81
CA ASP A 57 -48.99 14.75 -13.20
C ASP A 57 -50.02 14.92 -12.12
N GLY A 58 -51.25 15.25 -12.44
CA GLY A 58 -52.32 15.52 -11.46
C GLY A 58 -52.61 14.34 -10.53
N GLU A 59 -52.46 13.12 -11.03
CA GLU A 59 -52.70 11.90 -10.25
C GLU A 59 -51.48 11.49 -9.42
N ASN A 60 -50.27 11.64 -9.98
CA ASN A 60 -49.02 11.14 -9.37
C ASN A 60 -48.17 12.28 -8.73
N GLY A 61 -48.59 13.51 -8.79
CA GLY A 61 -47.87 14.66 -8.27
C GLY A 61 -46.64 15.02 -9.13
N THR A 62 -45.55 15.45 -8.51
CA THR A 62 -44.31 15.74 -9.22
C THR A 62 -43.70 14.43 -9.68
N VAL A 63 -43.42 14.32 -10.98
CA VAL A 63 -42.85 13.10 -11.61
C VAL A 63 -41.42 13.30 -12.05
N PHE A 64 -41.00 14.56 -12.29
CA PHE A 64 -39.64 14.85 -12.67
C PHE A 64 -39.22 16.26 -12.23
N VAL A 65 -38.04 16.35 -11.64
CA VAL A 65 -37.32 17.60 -11.38
C VAL A 65 -35.91 17.46 -11.91
N GLY A 66 -35.51 18.38 -12.76
CA GLY A 66 -34.19 18.30 -13.40
C GLY A 66 -33.70 19.64 -13.90
N ARG A 67 -32.60 19.59 -14.65
CA ARG A 67 -32.00 20.72 -15.36
C ARG A 67 -31.98 20.44 -16.85
N ILE A 68 -32.26 21.48 -17.62
CA ILE A 68 -32.21 21.43 -19.09
C ILE A 68 -30.74 21.25 -19.50
N HIS A 69 -30.43 20.16 -20.17
CA HIS A 69 -29.07 19.84 -20.64
C HIS A 69 -28.85 20.31 -22.07
N GLU A 70 -29.85 20.09 -22.93
CA GLU A 70 -29.78 20.45 -24.33
C GLU A 70 -31.13 21.06 -24.79
N LEU A 71 -31.06 22.11 -25.61
CA LEU A 71 -32.20 22.71 -26.29
C LEU A 71 -31.87 22.90 -27.75
N LYS A 72 -32.70 22.31 -28.62
CA LYS A 72 -32.64 22.54 -30.08
C LYS A 72 -33.88 23.33 -30.49
N LEU A 73 -33.66 24.36 -31.26
CA LEU A 73 -34.71 25.21 -31.82
C LEU A 73 -34.64 25.19 -33.34
N HIS A 74 -35.79 25.07 -34.01
CA HIS A 74 -35.87 25.24 -35.44
C HIS A 74 -37.14 25.97 -35.82
N GLN A 75 -37.08 26.82 -36.82
CA GLN A 75 -38.21 27.61 -37.29
C GLN A 75 -38.71 27.09 -38.64
N ARG A 76 -40.02 26.93 -38.78
CA ARG A 76 -40.68 26.57 -40.03
C ARG A 76 -42.01 27.34 -40.15
N GLY A 77 -42.17 28.10 -41.23
CA GLY A 77 -43.39 28.84 -41.47
C GLY A 77 -43.78 29.86 -40.37
N GLY A 78 -42.78 30.47 -39.69
CA GLY A 78 -43.00 31.44 -38.62
C GLY A 78 -43.25 30.79 -37.25
N VAL A 79 -43.32 29.48 -37.17
CA VAL A 79 -43.51 28.70 -35.92
C VAL A 79 -42.18 28.18 -35.44
N ILE A 80 -41.89 28.35 -34.13
CA ILE A 80 -40.66 27.84 -33.52
C ILE A 80 -40.96 26.52 -32.84
N TYR A 81 -40.27 25.49 -33.27
CA TYR A 81 -40.28 24.15 -32.70
C TYR A 81 -39.09 24.00 -31.79
N PHE A 82 -39.29 23.29 -30.68
CA PHE A 82 -38.22 22.93 -29.75
C PHE A 82 -38.11 21.42 -29.57
N GLU A 83 -36.87 20.96 -29.34
CA GLU A 83 -36.54 19.67 -28.78
C GLU A 83 -35.68 19.93 -27.55
N LEU A 84 -36.08 19.42 -26.40
CA LEU A 84 -35.43 19.65 -25.11
C LEU A 84 -35.10 18.34 -24.46
N CYS A 85 -33.86 18.20 -23.98
CA CYS A 85 -33.44 17.11 -23.11
C CYS A 85 -33.04 17.66 -21.75
N ALA A 86 -33.58 17.07 -20.69
CA ALA A 86 -33.27 17.42 -19.31
C ALA A 86 -32.89 16.17 -18.52
N TYR A 87 -31.97 16.33 -17.57
CA TYR A 87 -31.60 15.28 -16.65
C TYR A 87 -31.98 15.63 -15.22
N SER A 88 -32.28 14.60 -14.41
CA SER A 88 -32.52 14.76 -12.97
C SER A 88 -31.33 15.39 -12.25
N ILE A 89 -31.55 15.97 -11.09
CA ILE A 89 -30.53 16.63 -10.28
C ILE A 89 -29.39 15.67 -9.91
N SER A 90 -29.65 14.36 -9.90
CA SER A 90 -28.65 13.33 -9.65
C SER A 90 -27.47 13.34 -10.62
N LEU A 91 -27.58 13.96 -11.81
CA LEU A 91 -26.46 14.11 -12.75
C LEU A 91 -25.28 14.89 -12.15
N LEU A 92 -25.51 15.66 -11.08
CA LEU A 92 -24.42 16.32 -10.36
C LEU A 92 -23.38 15.35 -9.79
N LEU A 93 -23.78 14.11 -9.47
CA LEU A 93 -22.87 13.05 -9.02
C LEU A 93 -21.95 12.52 -10.14
N ASP A 94 -22.28 12.79 -11.40
CA ASP A 94 -21.61 12.24 -12.58
C ASP A 94 -20.79 13.28 -13.37
N CYS A 95 -20.53 14.45 -12.78
CA CYS A 95 -19.90 15.57 -13.46
C CYS A 95 -18.38 15.47 -13.57
N LYS A 96 -17.71 14.88 -12.60
CA LYS A 96 -16.25 14.92 -12.50
C LYS A 96 -15.67 13.59 -12.04
N PRO A 97 -14.82 12.97 -12.85
CA PRO A 97 -14.06 11.81 -12.40
C PRO A 97 -13.04 12.20 -11.32
N LEU A 98 -12.91 11.38 -10.30
CA LEU A 98 -12.07 11.61 -9.13
C LEU A 98 -11.09 10.45 -8.95
N LYS A 99 -9.99 10.77 -8.27
CA LYS A 99 -9.04 9.76 -7.83
C LYS A 99 -8.89 9.87 -6.31
N ARG A 100 -9.37 8.86 -5.58
CA ARG A 100 -9.33 8.80 -4.12
C ARG A 100 -8.88 7.43 -3.66
N VAL A 101 -8.08 7.39 -2.61
CA VAL A 101 -7.71 6.17 -1.89
C VAL A 101 -8.32 6.28 -0.51
N ILE A 102 -9.09 5.27 -0.10
CA ILE A 102 -9.83 5.26 1.15
C ILE A 102 -9.35 4.07 1.97
N GLN A 103 -8.69 4.36 3.07
CA GLN A 103 -8.25 3.36 4.03
C GLN A 103 -9.30 3.19 5.13
N ASN A 104 -9.53 1.95 5.55
CA ASN A 104 -10.54 1.63 6.55
C ASN A 104 -10.05 0.58 7.52
N GLN A 105 -10.42 0.71 8.79
CA GLN A 105 -10.29 -0.38 9.77
C GLN A 105 -11.63 -0.90 10.30
N SER A 106 -12.68 -0.09 10.29
CA SER A 106 -13.96 -0.47 10.92
C SER A 106 -15.16 0.33 10.42
N ARG A 107 -15.06 1.04 9.29
CA ARG A 107 -16.15 1.88 8.79
C ARG A 107 -17.16 1.09 7.99
N THR A 108 -18.41 1.55 8.03
CA THR A 108 -19.51 0.97 7.25
C THR A 108 -19.65 1.67 5.91
N TYR A 109 -20.29 1.00 4.95
CA TYR A 109 -20.68 1.61 3.67
C TYR A 109 -21.54 2.87 3.88
N ARG A 110 -22.40 2.89 4.91
CA ARG A 110 -23.20 4.08 5.27
C ARG A 110 -22.31 5.28 5.51
N ARG A 111 -21.31 5.12 6.39
CA ARG A 111 -20.41 6.24 6.72
C ARG A 111 -19.59 6.69 5.51
N LEU A 112 -19.19 5.76 4.66
CA LEU A 112 -18.48 6.09 3.42
C LEU A 112 -19.38 6.91 2.47
N LEU A 113 -20.60 6.44 2.25
CA LEU A 113 -21.54 7.16 1.39
C LEU A 113 -21.88 8.54 1.92
N GLU A 114 -22.06 8.72 3.23
CA GLU A 114 -22.23 10.04 3.85
C GLU A 114 -21.11 11.01 3.44
N LEU A 115 -19.85 10.56 3.53
CA LEU A 115 -18.69 11.38 3.16
C LEU A 115 -18.60 11.67 1.65
N VAL A 116 -18.94 10.68 0.82
CA VAL A 116 -18.93 10.84 -0.64
C VAL A 116 -19.97 11.85 -1.10
N VAL A 117 -21.18 11.82 -0.49
CA VAL A 117 -22.31 12.65 -0.94
C VAL A 117 -22.45 13.98 -0.21
N GLU A 118 -21.65 14.22 0.82
CA GLU A 118 -21.67 15.48 1.59
C GLU A 118 -21.61 16.75 0.71
N PRO A 119 -20.74 16.83 -0.31
CA PRO A 119 -20.65 18.02 -1.17
C PRO A 119 -21.91 18.30 -1.98
N TYR A 120 -22.77 17.30 -2.16
CA TYR A 120 -24.01 17.40 -2.94
C TYR A 120 -25.24 17.61 -2.07
N HIS A 121 -25.08 17.59 -0.74
CA HIS A 121 -26.20 17.60 0.22
C HIS A 121 -27.26 16.53 -0.13
N ALA A 122 -26.81 15.37 -0.59
CA ALA A 122 -27.68 14.31 -1.05
C ALA A 122 -28.27 13.52 0.12
N PHE A 123 -29.51 13.08 -0.08
CA PHE A 123 -30.16 12.11 0.80
C PHE A 123 -30.05 10.71 0.21
N PHE A 124 -29.76 9.71 1.03
CA PHE A 124 -29.76 8.32 0.59
C PHE A 124 -30.25 7.38 1.69
N ASP A 125 -30.74 6.22 1.28
CA ASP A 125 -31.05 5.11 2.17
C ASP A 125 -30.72 3.78 1.46
N GLY A 126 -30.58 2.71 2.22
CA GLY A 126 -30.28 1.37 1.74
C GLY A 126 -30.54 0.31 2.82
N GLY A 127 -31.18 0.72 3.92
CA GLY A 127 -31.46 -0.18 5.03
C GLY A 127 -30.20 -0.79 5.63
N THR A 128 -30.31 -1.99 6.15
CA THR A 128 -29.23 -2.68 6.90
C THR A 128 -28.05 -3.12 6.02
N CYS A 129 -28.18 -3.15 4.70
CA CYS A 129 -27.05 -3.53 3.85
C CYS A 129 -25.90 -2.52 3.92
N LEU A 130 -26.18 -1.25 4.22
CA LEU A 130 -25.19 -0.21 4.38
C LEU A 130 -24.43 -0.26 5.71
N ASP A 131 -24.88 -1.05 6.66
CA ASP A 131 -24.29 -1.14 7.99
C ASP A 131 -23.16 -2.18 8.05
N SER A 132 -22.92 -2.91 6.96
CA SER A 132 -21.75 -3.78 6.80
C SER A 132 -20.47 -2.97 6.58
N SER A 133 -19.35 -3.51 7.08
CA SER A 133 -18.04 -2.90 6.86
C SER A 133 -17.57 -3.14 5.42
N PHE A 134 -16.93 -2.15 4.84
CA PHE A 134 -16.26 -2.33 3.56
C PHE A 134 -14.80 -2.79 3.75
N PRO A 135 -14.13 -3.29 2.69
CA PRO A 135 -12.74 -3.74 2.74
C PRO A 135 -11.77 -2.65 3.27
N PHE A 136 -10.60 -3.08 3.77
CA PHE A 136 -9.63 -2.18 4.39
C PHE A 136 -9.03 -1.13 3.42
N LEU A 137 -9.12 -1.37 2.11
CA LEU A 137 -8.66 -0.44 1.08
C LEU A 137 -9.69 -0.36 -0.06
N LEU A 138 -10.19 0.83 -0.35
CA LEU A 138 -11.01 1.12 -1.52
C LEU A 138 -10.33 2.19 -2.38
N VAL A 139 -10.42 2.03 -3.68
CA VAL A 139 -9.84 2.99 -4.64
C VAL A 139 -10.93 3.44 -5.59
N GLN A 140 -11.20 4.74 -5.62
CA GLN A 140 -11.93 5.39 -6.69
C GLN A 140 -10.88 5.87 -7.71
N ASN A 141 -10.83 5.26 -8.89
CA ASN A 141 -9.79 5.53 -9.87
C ASN A 141 -10.37 6.08 -11.17
N GLN A 142 -10.35 7.41 -11.32
CA GLN A 142 -10.93 8.12 -12.46
C GLN A 142 -12.42 7.78 -12.69
N GLU A 143 -13.12 7.50 -11.61
CA GLU A 143 -14.57 7.28 -11.58
C GLU A 143 -15.25 8.56 -11.07
N THR A 144 -16.45 8.83 -11.55
CA THR A 144 -17.34 9.83 -10.95
C THR A 144 -17.88 9.30 -9.61
N ASP A 145 -18.44 10.18 -8.79
CA ASP A 145 -19.07 9.74 -7.55
C ASP A 145 -20.28 8.83 -7.83
N TRP A 146 -20.98 9.05 -8.94
CA TRP A 146 -22.06 8.17 -9.38
C TRP A 146 -21.58 6.77 -9.75
N GLU A 147 -20.52 6.67 -10.54
CA GLU A 147 -19.91 5.38 -10.91
C GLU A 147 -19.40 4.64 -9.67
N PHE A 148 -18.76 5.37 -8.75
CA PHE A 148 -18.29 4.82 -7.49
C PHE A 148 -19.43 4.28 -6.62
N ILE A 149 -20.53 5.05 -6.44
CA ILE A 149 -21.73 4.63 -5.69
C ILE A 149 -22.32 3.34 -6.30
N LYS A 150 -22.46 3.29 -7.64
CA LYS A 150 -22.95 2.09 -8.34
C LYS A 150 -22.07 0.87 -8.10
N ARG A 151 -20.75 1.06 -8.15
CA ARG A 151 -19.78 -0.01 -7.89
C ARG A 151 -19.88 -0.52 -6.44
N LEU A 152 -19.98 0.38 -5.46
CA LEU A 152 -20.17 0.00 -4.07
C LEU A 152 -21.50 -0.77 -3.87
N ALA A 153 -22.58 -0.31 -4.48
CA ALA A 153 -23.85 -1.02 -4.44
C ALA A 153 -23.74 -2.42 -5.06
N SER A 154 -23.07 -2.54 -6.20
CA SER A 154 -22.82 -3.81 -6.87
C SER A 154 -22.00 -4.79 -6.01
N GLN A 155 -20.99 -4.31 -5.27
CA GLN A 155 -20.24 -5.13 -4.30
C GLN A 155 -21.14 -5.71 -3.20
N MET A 156 -22.19 -4.99 -2.81
CA MET A 156 -23.21 -5.47 -1.88
C MET A 156 -24.30 -6.33 -2.56
N GLY A 157 -24.19 -6.59 -3.85
CA GLY A 157 -25.22 -7.28 -4.64
C GLY A 157 -26.48 -6.47 -4.82
N LYS A 158 -26.38 -5.13 -4.84
CA LYS A 158 -27.50 -4.21 -4.94
C LYS A 158 -27.37 -3.33 -6.18
N GLU A 159 -28.52 -2.78 -6.60
CA GLU A 159 -28.62 -1.73 -7.62
C GLU A 159 -29.01 -0.40 -6.95
N VAL A 160 -28.83 0.70 -7.66
CA VAL A 160 -29.17 2.04 -7.17
C VAL A 160 -30.40 2.55 -7.90
N SER A 161 -31.39 3.03 -7.16
CA SER A 161 -32.54 3.74 -7.70
C SER A 161 -32.50 5.22 -7.34
N LEU A 162 -33.00 6.06 -8.23
CA LEU A 162 -33.03 7.52 -8.05
C LEU A 162 -34.46 8.00 -7.83
N ASN A 163 -34.63 9.01 -6.97
CA ASN A 163 -35.88 9.76 -6.90
C ASN A 163 -35.81 11.00 -7.82
N SER A 164 -36.35 10.88 -9.01
CA SER A 164 -36.37 11.95 -10.02
C SER A 164 -37.34 13.09 -9.69
N ALA A 165 -38.25 12.90 -8.74
CA ALA A 165 -39.21 13.92 -8.31
C ALA A 165 -38.65 14.87 -7.23
N SER A 166 -37.48 14.58 -6.70
CA SER A 166 -36.82 15.38 -5.65
C SER A 166 -36.08 16.61 -6.21
N GLU A 167 -36.12 17.71 -5.50
CA GLU A 167 -35.30 18.90 -5.77
C GLU A 167 -33.86 18.78 -5.34
N GLN A 168 -33.57 17.77 -4.54
CA GLN A 168 -32.21 17.41 -4.08
C GLN A 168 -31.81 16.05 -4.66
N VAL A 169 -30.53 15.77 -4.68
CA VAL A 169 -30.02 14.44 -5.02
C VAL A 169 -30.57 13.45 -3.98
N GLN A 170 -31.34 12.49 -4.44
CA GLN A 170 -31.89 11.44 -3.60
C GLN A 170 -31.82 10.10 -4.29
N PHE A 171 -31.25 9.10 -3.59
CA PHE A 171 -31.12 7.75 -4.12
C PHE A 171 -31.28 6.67 -3.04
N PHE A 172 -31.56 5.46 -3.50
CA PHE A 172 -31.70 4.28 -2.64
C PHE A 172 -30.76 3.18 -3.13
N VAL A 173 -30.09 2.50 -2.19
CA VAL A 173 -29.24 1.35 -2.48
C VAL A 173 -30.07 0.07 -2.22
N GLY A 174 -30.37 -0.66 -3.26
CA GLY A 174 -31.27 -1.81 -3.21
C GLY A 174 -32.73 -1.44 -3.49
N LEU A 175 -33.63 -2.26 -3.00
CA LEU A 175 -35.07 -2.02 -3.13
C LEU A 175 -35.52 -0.97 -2.12
N THR A 176 -36.44 -0.10 -2.50
CA THR A 176 -36.95 1.02 -1.66
C THR A 176 -37.72 0.57 -0.42
N GLY A 177 -37.97 -0.72 -0.26
CA GLY A 177 -38.75 -1.26 0.85
C GLY A 177 -40.27 -1.16 0.66
N GLU A 178 -40.73 -0.34 -0.28
CA GLU A 178 -42.14 -0.17 -0.59
C GLU A 178 -42.69 -1.38 -1.33
N LYS A 179 -43.90 -1.82 -0.92
CA LYS A 179 -44.56 -3.02 -1.43
C LYS A 179 -46.03 -2.75 -1.68
N GLU A 180 -46.50 -3.12 -2.84
CA GLU A 180 -47.91 -2.94 -3.20
C GLU A 180 -48.41 -4.11 -4.07
N GLU A 181 -49.70 -4.38 -3.98
CA GLU A 181 -50.37 -5.28 -4.94
C GLU A 181 -50.70 -4.50 -6.22
N LEU A 182 -50.30 -5.06 -7.36
CA LEU A 182 -50.48 -4.40 -8.62
C LEU A 182 -51.95 -4.52 -9.07
N THR A 183 -52.65 -3.40 -9.04
CA THR A 183 -54.07 -3.25 -9.44
C THR A 183 -54.20 -2.31 -10.64
N ASN A 184 -55.35 -2.31 -11.31
CA ASN A 184 -55.69 -1.38 -12.40
C ASN A 184 -54.70 -1.35 -13.58
N ILE A 185 -54.29 -2.53 -14.03
CA ILE A 185 -53.40 -2.68 -15.17
C ILE A 185 -54.18 -2.50 -16.46
N ARG A 186 -53.73 -1.61 -17.34
CA ARG A 186 -54.32 -1.44 -18.69
C ARG A 186 -53.80 -2.48 -19.70
N PHE A 187 -52.57 -2.89 -19.53
CA PHE A 187 -51.92 -3.86 -20.40
C PHE A 187 -50.76 -4.55 -19.67
N TRP A 188 -50.55 -5.84 -19.95
CA TRP A 188 -49.39 -6.58 -19.51
C TRP A 188 -48.91 -7.59 -20.55
N LYS A 189 -47.59 -7.89 -20.58
CA LYS A 189 -46.95 -8.92 -21.37
C LYS A 189 -45.86 -9.58 -20.56
N LYS A 190 -45.79 -10.90 -20.55
CA LYS A 190 -44.71 -11.66 -19.93
C LYS A 190 -43.70 -12.13 -20.95
N SER A 191 -42.42 -12.09 -20.59
CA SER A 191 -41.37 -12.78 -21.31
C SER A 191 -40.46 -13.53 -20.34
N TYR A 192 -39.85 -14.59 -20.82
CA TYR A 192 -38.96 -15.43 -20.04
C TYR A 192 -37.58 -15.37 -20.69
N GLN A 193 -36.53 -14.99 -19.91
CA GLN A 193 -35.17 -15.01 -20.37
C GLN A 193 -34.52 -16.33 -19.99
N PHE A 194 -34.12 -17.11 -20.98
CA PHE A 194 -33.54 -18.44 -20.78
C PHE A 194 -32.21 -18.41 -20.01
N GLU A 195 -31.31 -17.49 -20.37
CA GLU A 195 -29.97 -17.40 -19.77
C GLU A 195 -29.98 -17.04 -18.29
N SER A 196 -30.90 -16.17 -17.86
CA SER A 196 -30.98 -15.72 -16.45
C SER A 196 -32.01 -16.47 -15.63
N GLY A 197 -32.88 -17.28 -16.27
CA GLY A 197 -34.02 -17.91 -15.63
C GLY A 197 -35.07 -16.92 -15.08
N LYS A 198 -34.92 -15.62 -15.39
CA LYS A 198 -35.79 -14.56 -14.85
C LYS A 198 -37.03 -14.35 -15.69
N GLU A 199 -38.16 -14.20 -15.01
CA GLU A 199 -39.42 -13.77 -15.64
C GLU A 199 -39.44 -12.22 -15.65
N ILE A 200 -39.70 -11.65 -16.85
CA ILE A 200 -39.87 -10.21 -17.06
C ILE A 200 -41.32 -9.95 -17.39
N LEU A 201 -41.93 -9.02 -16.67
CA LEU A 201 -43.29 -8.58 -16.86
C LEU A 201 -43.30 -7.12 -17.33
N TYR A 202 -43.87 -6.87 -18.51
CA TYR A 202 -44.11 -5.52 -19.02
C TYR A 202 -45.54 -5.11 -18.70
N ILE A 203 -45.74 -3.96 -18.11
CA ILE A 203 -47.05 -3.42 -17.75
C ILE A 203 -47.23 -1.97 -18.23
N LYS A 204 -48.49 -1.59 -18.44
CA LYS A 204 -48.89 -0.22 -18.72
C LYS A 204 -49.99 0.17 -17.75
N THR A 205 -49.76 1.24 -16.97
CA THR A 205 -50.67 1.73 -15.93
C THR A 205 -50.82 3.25 -16.00
N ARG A 206 -51.74 3.83 -15.21
CA ARG A 206 -51.79 5.25 -14.92
C ARG A 206 -51.02 5.63 -13.66
N LYS A 207 -50.94 4.73 -12.68
CA LYS A 207 -50.18 4.90 -11.47
C LYS A 207 -48.70 4.71 -11.73
N ARG A 208 -47.87 5.65 -11.27
CA ARG A 208 -46.44 5.57 -11.35
C ARG A 208 -45.88 4.74 -10.20
N TYR A 209 -44.95 3.85 -10.51
CA TYR A 209 -44.12 3.14 -9.52
C TYR A 209 -42.64 3.35 -9.86
N HIS A 210 -41.89 3.86 -8.90
CA HIS A 210 -40.47 4.14 -9.10
C HIS A 210 -39.64 2.88 -9.28
N PRO A 211 -38.52 2.94 -10.00
CA PRO A 211 -37.54 1.86 -9.98
C PRO A 211 -37.13 1.49 -8.56
N GLY A 212 -37.06 0.17 -8.27
CA GLY A 212 -36.80 -0.35 -6.93
C GLY A 212 -38.03 -0.67 -6.09
N TYR A 213 -39.25 -0.26 -6.49
CA TYR A 213 -40.51 -0.70 -5.88
C TYR A 213 -40.72 -2.19 -6.02
N SER A 214 -41.32 -2.83 -5.01
CA SER A 214 -41.72 -4.23 -5.07
C SER A 214 -43.23 -4.35 -5.32
N LEU A 215 -43.61 -5.07 -6.37
CA LEU A 215 -45.00 -5.21 -6.77
C LEU A 215 -45.42 -6.71 -6.78
N TYR A 216 -46.55 -6.99 -6.16
CA TYR A 216 -47.11 -8.33 -6.14
C TYR A 216 -48.08 -8.51 -7.31
N PHE A 217 -47.92 -9.55 -8.14
CA PHE A 217 -48.75 -9.83 -9.27
C PHE A 217 -48.84 -11.32 -9.54
N HIS A 218 -50.07 -11.86 -9.64
CA HIS A 218 -50.36 -13.26 -9.93
C HIS A 218 -49.54 -14.27 -9.10
N GLY A 219 -49.51 -14.07 -7.79
CA GLY A 219 -48.82 -14.99 -6.87
C GLY A 219 -47.31 -14.81 -6.75
N LYS A 220 -46.72 -13.82 -7.42
CA LYS A 220 -45.27 -13.57 -7.44
C LYS A 220 -44.94 -12.13 -7.11
N TRP A 221 -43.72 -11.93 -6.52
CA TRP A 221 -43.15 -10.63 -6.33
C TRP A 221 -42.23 -10.25 -7.47
N TYR A 222 -42.35 -9.01 -7.92
CA TYR A 222 -41.50 -8.39 -8.93
C TYR A 222 -40.93 -7.10 -8.36
N TYR A 223 -39.83 -6.61 -8.91
CA TYR A 223 -39.38 -5.25 -8.67
C TYR A 223 -39.37 -4.45 -9.98
N VAL A 224 -39.63 -3.17 -9.88
CA VAL A 224 -39.62 -2.24 -11.02
C VAL A 224 -38.17 -1.98 -11.40
N LYS A 225 -37.79 -2.38 -12.62
CA LYS A 225 -36.45 -2.12 -13.18
C LYS A 225 -36.43 -0.82 -13.96
N THR A 226 -37.47 -0.59 -14.80
CA THR A 226 -37.65 0.65 -15.56
C THR A 226 -39.06 1.18 -15.41
N CYS A 227 -39.22 2.51 -15.49
CA CYS A 227 -40.51 3.17 -15.52
C CYS A 227 -40.45 4.35 -16.51
N ASP A 228 -41.04 4.18 -17.68
CA ASP A 228 -41.08 5.20 -18.71
C ASP A 228 -42.43 5.90 -18.70
N CYS A 229 -42.47 7.22 -18.49
CA CYS A 229 -43.64 8.04 -18.64
C CYS A 229 -43.73 8.55 -20.07
N CYS A 230 -44.81 8.31 -20.74
CA CYS A 230 -45.03 8.72 -22.13
C CYS A 230 -46.39 9.40 -22.29
N LEU A 231 -46.43 10.43 -23.13
CA LEU A 231 -47.67 11.04 -23.60
C LEU A 231 -48.15 10.24 -24.83
N VAL A 232 -49.23 9.50 -24.68
CA VAL A 232 -49.81 8.65 -25.75
C VAL A 232 -51.24 9.09 -26.02
N GLN A 233 -51.51 9.58 -27.23
CA GLN A 233 -52.82 10.09 -27.65
C GLN A 233 -53.42 11.15 -26.69
N GLY A 234 -52.58 12.00 -26.13
CA GLY A 234 -52.96 13.03 -25.19
C GLY A 234 -53.13 12.58 -23.72
N GLU A 235 -52.97 11.29 -23.41
CA GLU A 235 -52.98 10.78 -22.04
C GLU A 235 -51.59 10.37 -21.56
N ILE A 236 -51.30 10.63 -20.28
CA ILE A 236 -50.11 10.13 -19.63
C ILE A 236 -50.24 8.65 -19.33
N ALA A 237 -49.23 7.90 -19.63
CA ALA A 237 -49.14 6.47 -19.32
C ALA A 237 -47.73 6.10 -18.86
N TYR A 238 -47.65 5.20 -17.89
CA TYR A 238 -46.41 4.64 -17.36
C TYR A 238 -46.22 3.23 -17.87
N CYS A 239 -45.15 3.04 -18.63
CA CYS A 239 -44.74 1.74 -19.15
C CYS A 239 -43.56 1.23 -18.31
N MET A 240 -43.72 0.04 -17.71
CA MET A 240 -42.75 -0.48 -16.77
C MET A 240 -42.26 -1.87 -17.16
N GLU A 241 -40.95 -2.08 -16.95
CA GLU A 241 -40.36 -3.41 -16.94
C GLU A 241 -40.17 -3.88 -15.51
N LEU A 242 -40.81 -4.98 -15.19
CA LEU A 242 -40.75 -5.63 -13.88
C LEU A 242 -39.97 -6.93 -13.99
N VAL A 243 -39.01 -7.13 -13.08
CA VAL A 243 -38.22 -8.36 -13.01
C VAL A 243 -38.66 -9.17 -11.79
N GLN A 244 -38.81 -10.47 -11.95
CA GLN A 244 -39.19 -11.36 -10.85
C GLN A 244 -38.13 -11.27 -9.77
N LYS A 245 -38.56 -11.02 -8.53
CA LYS A 245 -37.66 -11.02 -7.36
C LYS A 245 -37.27 -12.48 -7.06
N THR A 246 -35.99 -12.77 -7.23
CA THR A 246 -35.38 -14.02 -6.78
C THR A 246 -34.54 -13.73 -5.54
N ASP A 247 -34.35 -14.69 -4.65
CA ASP A 247 -33.52 -14.57 -3.46
C ASP A 247 -32.02 -14.58 -3.81
N GLY A 248 -31.61 -13.70 -4.71
CA GLY A 248 -30.25 -13.61 -5.22
C GLY A 248 -29.76 -12.18 -5.42
N CYS A 249 -28.50 -12.07 -5.77
CA CYS A 249 -27.86 -10.81 -6.10
C CYS A 249 -28.59 -10.12 -7.26
N MET A 250 -28.93 -8.84 -7.09
CA MET A 250 -29.58 -8.03 -8.14
C MET A 250 -28.57 -7.56 -9.19
N ALA A 251 -27.32 -7.37 -8.81
CA ALA A 251 -26.27 -6.84 -9.65
C ALA A 251 -25.42 -7.96 -10.27
N SER A 252 -24.96 -7.73 -11.51
CA SER A 252 -23.94 -8.59 -12.12
C SER A 252 -22.56 -8.29 -11.52
N PRO A 253 -21.78 -9.29 -11.11
CA PRO A 253 -20.41 -9.10 -10.61
C PRO A 253 -19.44 -8.56 -11.67
N ASP A 254 -19.78 -8.63 -12.95
CA ASP A 254 -18.87 -8.33 -14.06
C ASP A 254 -18.44 -6.86 -14.20
N ALA A 255 -19.08 -5.95 -13.45
CA ALA A 255 -18.67 -4.53 -13.41
C ALA A 255 -17.45 -4.27 -12.50
N LEU A 256 -16.84 -5.30 -11.95
CA LEU A 256 -15.86 -5.17 -10.85
C LEU A 256 -14.39 -5.33 -11.28
N ALA A 257 -14.14 -5.61 -12.55
CA ALA A 257 -12.79 -5.93 -13.03
C ALA A 257 -11.93 -4.69 -13.33
N GLN A 258 -11.40 -4.06 -12.31
CA GLN A 258 -10.23 -3.17 -12.44
C GLN A 258 -9.01 -3.86 -11.80
N GLU A 259 -8.57 -4.95 -12.32
CA GLU A 259 -7.36 -5.62 -11.87
C GLU A 259 -6.11 -4.77 -12.17
N GLY A 260 -5.17 -4.74 -11.24
CA GLY A 260 -3.83 -4.22 -11.49
C GLY A 260 -3.61 -2.73 -11.23
N ILE A 261 -4.47 -2.06 -10.45
CA ILE A 261 -4.21 -0.66 -10.06
C ILE A 261 -2.93 -0.58 -9.23
N ARG A 262 -2.03 0.30 -9.68
CA ARG A 262 -0.82 0.68 -8.94
C ARG A 262 -1.02 2.04 -8.28
N LEU A 263 -0.72 2.08 -6.99
CA LEU A 263 -0.81 3.28 -6.17
C LEU A 263 0.55 3.63 -5.61
N SER A 264 0.85 4.93 -5.52
CA SER A 264 2.04 5.42 -4.83
C SER A 264 1.68 5.79 -3.41
N ALA A 265 2.48 5.34 -2.46
CA ALA A 265 2.30 5.63 -1.04
C ALA A 265 3.65 5.89 -0.36
N GLU A 266 3.61 6.50 0.82
CA GLU A 266 4.76 6.74 1.68
C GLU A 266 4.64 5.91 2.96
N VAL A 267 5.75 5.27 3.37
CA VAL A 267 5.81 4.47 4.59
C VAL A 267 5.70 5.36 5.82
N ASN A 268 4.67 5.15 6.63
CA ASN A 268 4.46 5.87 7.88
C ASN A 268 5.04 5.13 9.08
N GLU A 269 4.72 3.85 9.22
CA GLU A 269 5.15 3.00 10.32
C GLU A 269 5.57 1.62 9.81
N ILE A 270 6.45 0.97 10.56
CA ILE A 270 6.97 -0.37 10.25
C ILE A 270 6.82 -1.24 11.49
N LYS A 271 6.31 -2.45 11.30
CA LYS A 271 6.19 -3.47 12.37
C LYS A 271 6.46 -4.86 11.80
N GLY A 272 7.63 -5.41 12.10
CA GLY A 272 8.03 -6.69 11.51
C GLY A 272 8.07 -6.63 10.00
N ASN A 273 7.28 -7.45 9.32
CA ASN A 273 7.13 -7.51 7.87
C ASN A 273 5.93 -6.71 7.33
N GLN A 274 5.32 -5.89 8.16
CA GLN A 274 4.16 -5.07 7.80
C GLN A 274 4.49 -3.59 7.89
N ILE A 275 3.82 -2.80 7.04
CA ILE A 275 3.97 -1.35 6.99
C ILE A 275 2.61 -0.67 6.96
N ARG A 276 2.54 0.53 7.54
CA ARG A 276 1.42 1.46 7.40
C ARG A 276 1.78 2.52 6.37
N LEU A 277 0.81 2.96 5.62
CA LEU A 277 1.01 3.80 4.45
C LEU A 277 0.19 5.08 4.52
N TYR A 278 0.75 6.16 3.96
CA TYR A 278 0.03 7.35 3.52
C TYR A 278 -0.03 7.37 1.99
N PHE A 279 -1.23 7.46 1.42
CA PHE A 279 -1.41 7.58 -0.02
C PHE A 279 -1.49 9.04 -0.46
N GLU A 280 -0.96 9.37 -1.64
CA GLU A 280 -0.97 10.74 -2.17
C GLU A 280 -2.38 11.32 -2.37
N ASN A 281 -3.36 10.46 -2.70
CA ASN A 281 -4.75 10.82 -2.92
C ASN A 281 -5.67 10.25 -1.84
N GLU A 282 -5.17 10.18 -0.62
CA GLU A 282 -5.97 9.70 0.49
C GLU A 282 -7.13 10.65 0.77
N ALA A 283 -8.33 10.09 0.88
CA ALA A 283 -9.55 10.82 1.14
C ALA A 283 -10.26 10.26 2.38
N PHE A 284 -10.99 11.15 3.05
CA PHE A 284 -11.81 10.79 4.21
C PHE A 284 -11.01 10.19 5.38
N SER A 285 -9.73 10.57 5.51
CA SER A 285 -8.89 10.20 6.65
C SER A 285 -9.47 10.82 7.92
N GLU A 286 -10.03 10.01 8.77
CA GLU A 286 -10.26 10.38 10.17
C GLU A 286 -9.02 9.94 10.97
N SER A 287 -8.76 10.58 12.11
CA SER A 287 -7.67 10.27 13.02
C SER A 287 -7.82 8.85 13.61
N GLY A 288 -7.64 7.86 12.79
CA GLY A 288 -7.72 6.45 13.09
C GLY A 288 -6.46 5.72 12.64
N GLU A 289 -6.26 4.55 13.17
CA GLU A 289 -5.14 3.71 12.77
C GLU A 289 -5.35 3.22 11.33
N HIS A 290 -4.39 3.54 10.45
CA HIS A 290 -4.35 2.99 9.10
C HIS A 290 -4.10 1.48 9.15
N PRO A 291 -4.60 0.70 8.18
CA PRO A 291 -4.37 -0.74 8.13
C PRO A 291 -2.90 -1.08 7.94
N TRP A 292 -2.51 -2.26 8.41
CA TRP A 292 -1.20 -2.83 8.16
C TRP A 292 -1.20 -3.59 6.85
N PHE A 293 -0.24 -3.28 5.98
CA PHE A 293 -0.03 -3.95 4.68
C PHE A 293 1.18 -4.87 4.76
N PRO A 294 1.11 -6.09 4.22
CA PRO A 294 2.30 -6.91 4.06
C PRO A 294 3.23 -6.27 3.02
N TYR A 295 4.52 -6.18 3.36
CA TYR A 295 5.54 -5.73 2.42
C TYR A 295 6.15 -6.94 1.71
N TYR A 296 6.15 -6.88 0.40
CA TYR A 296 6.71 -7.93 -0.46
C TYR A 296 7.76 -7.33 -1.38
N SER A 297 9.03 -7.69 -1.20
CA SER A 297 10.09 -7.37 -2.15
C SER A 297 10.56 -8.64 -2.85
N GLU A 298 11.04 -8.51 -4.08
CA GLU A 298 11.53 -9.64 -4.90
C GLU A 298 12.68 -10.42 -4.24
N GLY A 299 13.38 -9.80 -3.29
CA GLY A 299 14.44 -10.46 -2.51
C GLY A 299 14.01 -10.92 -1.12
N ASN A 300 12.75 -10.69 -0.72
CA ASN A 300 12.28 -11.07 0.61
C ASN A 300 12.00 -12.58 0.68
N ASN A 301 12.87 -13.27 1.39
CA ASN A 301 12.68 -14.65 1.80
C ASN A 301 13.22 -14.81 3.23
N GLU A 302 13.27 -16.01 3.75
CA GLU A 302 13.79 -16.29 5.10
C GLU A 302 15.27 -15.88 5.29
N ILE A 303 16.01 -15.70 4.20
CA ILE A 303 17.45 -15.37 4.20
C ILE A 303 17.68 -13.85 4.07
N CYS A 304 16.84 -13.16 3.30
CA CYS A 304 17.00 -11.74 2.99
C CYS A 304 15.83 -10.93 3.51
N PHE A 305 16.07 -10.03 4.45
CA PHE A 305 15.07 -9.15 5.02
C PHE A 305 15.38 -7.70 4.65
N TYR A 306 14.57 -7.14 3.75
CA TYR A 306 14.70 -5.76 3.29
C TYR A 306 13.40 -5.02 3.56
N MET A 307 13.37 -4.18 4.60
CA MET A 307 12.23 -3.32 4.87
C MET A 307 12.56 -1.88 4.47
N PRO A 308 11.63 -1.18 3.82
CA PRO A 308 11.78 0.22 3.54
C PRO A 308 11.74 1.01 4.86
N THR A 309 12.46 2.11 4.95
CA THR A 309 12.44 3.00 6.11
C THR A 309 11.23 3.93 6.07
N LYS A 310 10.88 4.52 7.21
CA LYS A 310 9.83 5.55 7.30
C LYS A 310 10.15 6.72 6.35
N GLY A 311 9.13 7.20 5.63
CA GLY A 311 9.27 8.24 4.61
C GLY A 311 9.71 7.72 3.23
N THR A 312 9.98 6.42 3.09
CA THR A 312 10.26 5.81 1.78
C THR A 312 8.99 5.75 0.96
N ARG A 313 9.08 6.11 -0.32
CA ARG A 313 8.00 5.92 -1.27
C ARG A 313 7.97 4.48 -1.74
N VAL A 314 6.78 3.88 -1.74
CA VAL A 314 6.55 2.49 -2.15
C VAL A 314 5.41 2.42 -3.17
N GLU A 315 5.39 1.35 -3.94
CA GLU A 315 4.30 1.03 -4.85
C GLU A 315 3.38 -0.01 -4.21
N VAL A 316 2.09 0.23 -4.29
CA VAL A 316 1.05 -0.70 -3.82
C VAL A 316 0.30 -1.24 -5.03
N LEU A 317 0.29 -2.54 -5.19
CA LEU A 317 -0.46 -3.25 -6.21
C LEU A 317 -1.76 -3.76 -5.58
N CYS A 318 -2.89 -3.25 -6.06
CA CYS A 318 -4.20 -3.80 -5.74
C CYS A 318 -4.47 -4.96 -6.69
N THR A 319 -4.62 -6.17 -6.16
CA THR A 319 -4.87 -7.37 -6.96
C THR A 319 -6.35 -7.63 -7.15
N ASP A 320 -7.19 -6.98 -6.33
CA ASP A 320 -8.63 -6.95 -6.51
C ASP A 320 -9.17 -5.53 -6.19
N LEU A 321 -10.31 -5.20 -6.74
CA LEU A 321 -10.98 -3.93 -6.44
C LEU A 321 -11.81 -3.96 -5.17
N CYS A 322 -12.00 -5.15 -4.64
CA CYS A 322 -12.69 -5.30 -3.37
C CYS A 322 -11.83 -4.84 -2.19
N GLY A 323 -10.53 -4.52 -2.42
CA GLY A 323 -9.62 -4.03 -1.39
C GLY A 323 -9.23 -5.06 -0.33
N ASN A 324 -9.49 -6.35 -0.60
CA ASN A 324 -9.09 -7.44 0.30
C ASN A 324 -7.65 -7.88 0.07
N CYS A 325 -7.10 -7.60 -1.11
CA CYS A 325 -5.76 -7.99 -1.52
C CYS A 325 -5.00 -6.78 -2.06
N ALA A 326 -4.16 -6.21 -1.20
CA ALA A 326 -3.20 -5.20 -1.60
C ALA A 326 -1.82 -5.62 -1.13
N ILE A 327 -0.86 -5.61 -2.05
CA ILE A 327 0.52 -5.99 -1.79
C ILE A 327 1.39 -4.77 -2.01
N VAL A 328 2.25 -4.47 -1.04
CA VAL A 328 3.24 -3.41 -1.22
C VAL A 328 4.47 -4.01 -1.86
N THR A 329 4.80 -3.50 -3.03
CA THR A 329 5.94 -3.94 -3.85
C THR A 329 6.93 -2.80 -4.03
N GLY A 330 8.21 -3.08 -3.97
CA GLY A 330 9.27 -2.15 -4.36
C GLY A 330 9.30 -0.79 -3.64
N ALA A 331 10.49 -0.40 -3.19
CA ALA A 331 10.76 0.95 -2.70
C ALA A 331 11.24 1.82 -3.87
N MET A 332 10.62 2.97 -4.09
CA MET A 332 11.01 3.92 -5.13
C MET A 332 11.93 4.99 -4.56
N ARG A 333 13.06 5.26 -5.22
CA ARG A 333 13.92 6.39 -4.84
C ARG A 333 13.21 7.72 -5.13
N ARG A 334 13.06 8.54 -4.08
CA ARG A 334 12.39 9.84 -4.15
C ARG A 334 13.23 10.95 -4.79
N SER A 335 14.53 10.80 -4.84
CA SER A 335 15.41 11.82 -5.41
C SER A 335 16.61 11.20 -6.11
N LEU A 336 16.96 11.79 -7.24
CA LEU A 336 18.26 11.68 -7.88
C LEU A 336 19.31 12.49 -7.06
N LYS A 337 19.39 12.33 -5.73
CA LYS A 337 20.63 12.71 -5.07
C LYS A 337 21.72 11.97 -5.81
N PRO A 338 22.86 12.63 -6.17
CA PRO A 338 23.96 11.93 -6.80
C PRO A 338 24.27 10.73 -5.92
N SER A 339 23.87 9.56 -6.37
CA SER A 339 24.18 8.33 -5.64
C SER A 339 25.70 8.21 -5.67
N THR A 340 26.27 7.66 -4.62
CA THR A 340 27.67 7.23 -4.62
C THR A 340 27.96 6.20 -5.71
N VAL A 341 26.95 5.64 -6.33
CA VAL A 341 26.98 4.77 -7.50
C VAL A 341 27.06 5.65 -8.74
N LYS A 342 28.25 5.78 -9.30
CA LYS A 342 28.54 6.63 -10.46
C LYS A 342 28.37 5.92 -11.80
N ASP A 343 28.45 4.60 -11.82
CA ASP A 343 28.36 3.76 -13.01
C ASP A 343 27.21 2.76 -12.87
N ALA A 344 26.60 2.41 -14.01
CA ALA A 344 25.58 1.37 -14.06
C ALA A 344 26.14 -0.02 -13.70
N ALA A 345 27.45 -0.22 -13.87
CA ALA A 345 28.15 -1.44 -13.45
C ALA A 345 28.32 -1.55 -11.93
N ASP A 346 28.31 -0.43 -11.20
CA ASP A 346 28.43 -0.43 -9.75
C ASP A 346 27.14 -0.96 -9.11
N LYS A 347 27.29 -1.85 -8.16
CA LYS A 347 26.20 -2.41 -7.35
C LYS A 347 26.51 -2.19 -5.89
N ALA A 348 25.54 -1.71 -5.13
CA ALA A 348 25.72 -1.50 -3.70
C ALA A 348 24.44 -1.80 -2.93
N MET A 349 24.61 -2.36 -1.74
CA MET A 349 23.56 -2.50 -0.73
C MET A 349 24.04 -1.82 0.55
N LYS A 350 23.32 -0.79 0.99
CA LYS A 350 23.68 0.01 2.17
C LYS A 350 22.42 0.37 2.93
N ASN A 351 22.53 0.44 4.26
CA ASN A 351 21.50 1.00 5.12
C ASN A 351 21.65 2.52 5.27
N GLU A 352 20.79 3.15 6.08
CA GLU A 352 20.85 4.60 6.35
C GLU A 352 22.12 5.06 7.07
N GLN A 353 22.78 4.16 7.80
CA GLN A 353 24.03 4.40 8.49
C GLN A 353 25.27 4.14 7.59
N GLU A 354 25.07 3.98 6.29
CA GLU A 354 26.11 3.65 5.30
C GLU A 354 26.77 2.27 5.49
N ASN A 355 26.23 1.41 6.38
CA ASN A 355 26.70 0.04 6.54
C ASN A 355 26.26 -0.81 5.36
N GLY A 356 27.17 -1.57 4.75
CA GLY A 356 26.82 -2.40 3.63
C GLY A 356 27.97 -2.95 2.84
N PHE A 357 27.67 -3.44 1.66
CA PHE A 357 28.68 -3.92 0.71
C PHE A 357 28.45 -3.31 -0.68
N ALA A 358 29.54 -3.17 -1.41
CA ALA A 358 29.54 -2.63 -2.76
C ALA A 358 30.47 -3.43 -3.67
N PHE A 359 30.05 -3.55 -4.93
CA PHE A 359 30.84 -4.07 -6.04
C PHE A 359 31.04 -2.92 -7.02
N GLY A 360 32.27 -2.58 -7.31
CA GLY A 360 32.57 -1.47 -8.19
C GLY A 360 33.80 -1.74 -9.04
N GLU A 361 34.19 -0.73 -9.83
CA GLU A 361 35.34 -0.83 -10.72
C GLU A 361 36.64 -1.14 -9.98
N THR A 362 36.80 -0.67 -8.74
CA THR A 362 38.00 -0.89 -7.92
C THR A 362 38.02 -2.24 -7.21
N GLY A 363 36.91 -2.96 -7.11
CA GLY A 363 36.80 -4.23 -6.41
C GLY A 363 35.55 -4.36 -5.56
N ILE A 364 35.65 -5.14 -4.48
CA ILE A 364 34.57 -5.40 -3.52
C ILE A 364 34.89 -4.68 -2.22
N GLN A 365 33.91 -4.03 -1.62
CA GLN A 365 34.03 -3.35 -0.34
C GLN A 365 32.89 -3.78 0.61
N ILE A 366 33.25 -4.14 1.83
CA ILE A 366 32.33 -4.36 2.95
C ILE A 366 32.68 -3.30 3.99
N GLN A 367 31.71 -2.52 4.45
CA GLN A 367 31.96 -1.43 5.40
C GLN A 367 30.86 -1.33 6.47
N ALA A 368 31.28 -1.01 7.68
CA ALA A 368 30.39 -0.53 8.73
C ALA A 368 30.38 1.01 8.82
N ASP A 369 31.54 1.63 8.50
CA ASP A 369 31.75 3.08 8.40
C ASP A 369 33.06 3.36 7.62
N GLU A 370 33.49 4.62 7.53
CA GLU A 370 34.74 4.99 6.85
C GLU A 370 36.00 4.44 7.54
N SER A 371 35.92 4.11 8.83
CA SER A 371 37.03 3.62 9.63
C SER A 371 37.09 2.10 9.71
N ASN A 372 35.96 1.43 9.51
CA ASN A 372 35.81 -0.04 9.65
C ASN A 372 35.40 -0.66 8.31
N GLN A 373 36.34 -1.21 7.58
CA GLN A 373 36.10 -1.72 6.23
C GLN A 373 37.04 -2.86 5.84
N ILE A 374 36.53 -3.72 4.98
CA ILE A 374 37.28 -4.78 4.26
C ILE A 374 37.20 -4.46 2.78
N LYS A 375 38.33 -4.41 2.09
CA LYS A 375 38.38 -4.19 0.64
C LYS A 375 39.15 -5.31 -0.03
N PHE A 376 38.60 -5.82 -1.12
CA PHE A 376 39.25 -6.73 -2.07
C PHE A 376 39.48 -5.94 -3.35
N LEU A 377 40.72 -5.54 -3.60
CA LEU A 377 41.06 -4.70 -4.75
C LEU A 377 41.38 -5.56 -5.97
N LYS A 378 41.21 -5.01 -7.17
CA LYS A 378 41.46 -5.72 -8.44
C LYS A 378 42.93 -6.12 -8.67
N ASP A 379 43.86 -5.41 -8.03
CA ASP A 379 45.29 -5.71 -8.06
C ASP A 379 45.68 -6.91 -7.18
N GLY A 380 44.71 -7.54 -6.55
CA GLY A 380 44.91 -8.68 -5.64
C GLY A 380 45.17 -8.27 -4.19
N THR A 381 45.14 -7.00 -3.87
CA THR A 381 45.34 -6.50 -2.50
C THR A 381 44.06 -6.69 -1.67
N VAL A 382 44.22 -7.17 -0.43
CA VAL A 382 43.16 -7.19 0.57
C VAL A 382 43.50 -6.19 1.68
N VAL A 383 42.62 -5.25 1.95
CA VAL A 383 42.78 -4.22 3.00
C VAL A 383 41.77 -4.46 4.11
N LEU A 384 42.27 -4.67 5.32
CA LEU A 384 41.45 -4.67 6.56
C LEU A 384 41.76 -3.38 7.30
N LYS A 385 40.77 -2.53 7.50
CA LYS A 385 40.89 -1.25 8.26
C LYS A 385 39.85 -1.24 9.37
N ALA A 386 40.29 -1.05 10.61
CA ALA A 386 39.43 -0.94 11.76
C ALA A 386 40.15 -0.26 12.91
N HIS A 387 39.42 0.27 13.90
CA HIS A 387 40.00 0.75 15.16
C HIS A 387 40.63 -0.41 15.95
N GLN A 388 40.07 -1.60 15.87
CA GLN A 388 40.59 -2.81 16.50
C GLN A 388 40.30 -4.00 15.62
N ILE A 389 41.31 -4.84 15.40
CA ILE A 389 41.17 -6.12 14.67
C ILE A 389 41.45 -7.24 15.68
N CYS A 390 40.51 -8.17 15.83
CA CYS A 390 40.67 -9.39 16.61
C CYS A 390 40.56 -10.57 15.65
N LEU A 391 41.57 -11.44 15.63
CA LEU A 391 41.59 -12.66 14.85
C LEU A 391 41.68 -13.84 15.85
N GLU A 392 40.66 -14.66 15.90
CA GLU A 392 40.54 -15.78 16.84
C GLU A 392 40.34 -17.08 16.03
N ALA A 393 41.09 -18.11 16.34
CA ALA A 393 40.95 -19.43 15.75
C ALA A 393 40.88 -20.48 16.87
N GLU A 394 39.95 -21.41 16.75
CA GLU A 394 39.79 -22.51 17.72
C GLU A 394 40.97 -23.49 17.71
N ASN A 395 41.60 -23.69 16.55
CA ASN A 395 42.73 -24.60 16.39
C ASN A 395 43.98 -23.84 15.98
N ASP A 396 44.31 -23.85 14.69
CA ASP A 396 45.53 -23.27 14.15
C ASP A 396 45.31 -21.95 13.47
N PHE A 397 46.15 -20.96 13.74
CA PHE A 397 46.25 -19.71 13.00
C PHE A 397 47.58 -19.64 12.27
N ARG A 398 47.56 -19.59 10.93
CA ARG A 398 48.77 -19.62 10.12
C ARG A 398 48.79 -18.43 9.14
N LEU A 399 49.90 -17.73 9.09
CA LEU A 399 50.18 -16.65 8.13
C LEU A 399 51.43 -17.01 7.34
N ASP A 400 51.31 -17.18 6.04
CA ASP A 400 52.40 -17.51 5.14
C ASP A 400 52.57 -16.45 4.04
N SER A 401 53.76 -16.06 3.74
CA SER A 401 54.14 -15.31 2.55
C SER A 401 55.03 -16.17 1.68
N LEU A 402 54.49 -16.66 0.55
CA LEU A 402 55.22 -17.64 -0.29
C LEU A 402 56.40 -17.02 -1.07
N ASN A 403 56.20 -15.80 -1.59
CA ASN A 403 57.18 -15.14 -2.48
C ASN A 403 57.55 -13.72 -2.04
N GLY A 404 57.17 -13.32 -0.87
CA GLY A 404 57.39 -11.97 -0.38
C GLY A 404 57.85 -11.90 1.09
N HIS A 405 57.76 -10.75 1.67
CA HIS A 405 58.08 -10.51 3.07
C HIS A 405 56.83 -10.53 3.93
N PHE A 406 56.93 -11.05 5.15
CA PHE A 406 55.95 -10.92 6.19
C PHE A 406 56.40 -9.82 7.14
N CYS A 407 55.68 -8.73 7.24
CA CYS A 407 56.02 -7.57 8.10
C CYS A 407 54.89 -7.35 9.10
N ILE A 408 55.24 -7.14 10.36
CA ILE A 408 54.35 -6.65 11.42
C ILE A 408 54.95 -5.40 11.97
N GLU A 409 54.22 -4.30 11.94
CA GLU A 409 54.63 -2.98 12.45
C GLU A 409 53.64 -2.53 13.49
N ALA A 410 54.15 -1.98 14.58
CA ALA A 410 53.36 -1.40 15.66
C ALA A 410 54.00 -0.15 16.21
N ASP A 411 53.29 0.96 16.20
CA ASP A 411 53.80 2.27 16.67
C ASP A 411 54.22 2.29 18.14
N ARG A 412 53.61 1.46 18.97
CA ARG A 412 53.86 1.51 20.41
C ARG A 412 54.40 0.23 20.98
N LYS A 413 53.71 -0.90 20.80
CA LYS A 413 54.05 -2.14 21.47
C LYS A 413 53.56 -3.34 20.68
N MET A 414 54.40 -4.35 20.53
CA MET A 414 54.01 -5.64 20.05
C MET A 414 54.28 -6.70 21.12
N SER A 415 53.34 -7.59 21.37
CA SER A 415 53.48 -8.67 22.34
C SER A 415 53.04 -9.98 21.75
N VAL A 416 53.81 -11.03 21.95
CA VAL A 416 53.46 -12.41 21.57
C VAL A 416 53.48 -13.24 22.83
N PHE A 417 52.39 -13.93 23.13
CA PHE A 417 52.21 -14.80 24.30
C PHE A 417 51.96 -16.23 23.86
N ALA A 418 52.49 -17.16 24.59
CA ALA A 418 52.27 -18.58 24.35
C ALA A 418 52.13 -19.33 25.69
N GLY A 419 51.27 -20.36 25.71
CA GLY A 419 50.98 -21.19 26.86
C GLY A 419 49.97 -20.61 27.82
N GLU A 420 49.51 -21.40 28.77
CA GLU A 420 48.59 -20.95 29.81
C GLU A 420 49.19 -19.79 30.62
N TYR A 421 48.42 -18.77 30.85
CA TYR A 421 48.81 -17.57 31.59
C TYR A 421 50.04 -16.82 31.08
N GLY A 422 50.40 -16.95 29.77
CA GLY A 422 51.50 -16.25 29.16
C GLY A 422 52.89 -16.71 29.62
N CYS A 423 53.06 -18.00 29.86
CA CYS A 423 54.30 -18.59 30.29
C CYS A 423 55.49 -18.34 29.37
N GLY A 424 55.25 -18.09 28.07
CA GLY A 424 56.20 -17.62 27.09
C GLY A 424 55.82 -16.26 26.55
N GLN A 425 56.72 -15.28 26.53
CA GLN A 425 56.38 -13.93 26.06
C GLN A 425 57.56 -13.35 25.23
N ILE A 426 57.22 -12.69 24.13
CA ILE A 426 58.12 -11.79 23.39
C ILE A 426 57.47 -10.40 23.39
N LEU A 427 58.18 -9.43 23.86
CA LEU A 427 57.73 -8.03 23.98
C LEU A 427 58.68 -7.11 23.21
N PHE A 428 58.12 -6.27 22.34
CA PHE A 428 58.81 -5.17 21.67
C PHE A 428 58.25 -3.85 22.26
N ASP A 429 59.12 -3.01 22.79
CA ASP A 429 58.74 -1.72 23.40
C ASP A 429 59.07 -0.52 22.52
N THR A 430 58.59 0.67 22.88
CA THR A 430 58.82 1.92 22.16
C THR A 430 60.27 2.39 22.14
N GLY A 431 61.12 1.87 23.01
CA GLY A 431 62.56 2.14 23.05
C GLY A 431 63.38 1.22 22.13
N GLY A 432 62.74 0.39 21.31
CA GLY A 432 63.40 -0.57 20.42
C GLY A 432 63.96 -1.81 21.16
N ASN A 433 63.58 -2.01 22.44
CA ASN A 433 64.07 -3.16 23.18
C ASN A 433 63.19 -4.39 22.87
N ILE A 434 63.82 -5.53 22.78
CA ILE A 434 63.19 -6.83 22.66
C ILE A 434 63.41 -7.57 23.98
N ARG A 435 62.29 -7.94 24.66
CA ARG A 435 62.34 -8.75 25.87
C ARG A 435 61.74 -10.12 25.56
N VAL A 436 62.51 -11.16 25.83
CA VAL A 436 62.05 -12.55 25.69
C VAL A 436 62.07 -13.16 27.08
N SER A 437 60.95 -13.66 27.55
CA SER A 437 60.83 -14.32 28.85
C SER A 437 60.08 -15.66 28.74
N SER A 438 60.46 -16.55 29.62
CA SER A 438 59.81 -17.87 29.74
C SER A 438 59.87 -18.35 31.19
N SER A 439 58.82 -18.96 31.68
CA SER A 439 58.76 -19.50 33.02
C SER A 439 59.59 -20.82 33.17
N THR A 440 59.93 -21.46 32.06
CA THR A 440 60.62 -22.75 32.06
C THR A 440 62.05 -22.71 31.50
N GLY A 441 62.48 -21.59 30.91
CA GLY A 441 63.81 -21.36 30.37
C GLY A 441 63.79 -21.06 28.88
N LEU A 442 64.87 -20.41 28.42
CA LEU A 442 65.03 -19.96 27.03
C LEU A 442 66.07 -20.86 26.33
N ARG A 443 65.71 -21.44 25.19
CA ARG A 443 66.62 -22.19 24.33
C ARG A 443 66.89 -21.41 23.06
N TYR A 444 68.15 -21.08 22.81
CA TYR A 444 68.59 -20.48 21.56
C TYR A 444 69.21 -21.54 20.65
N LYS A 445 68.81 -21.58 19.42
CA LYS A 445 69.46 -22.38 18.40
C LYS A 445 70.05 -21.41 17.36
N SER A 446 71.38 -21.20 17.42
CA SER A 446 72.02 -20.42 16.38
C SER A 446 72.24 -21.26 15.13
N GLY A 447 72.08 -20.64 13.95
CA GLY A 447 72.48 -21.22 12.70
C GLY A 447 74.00 -21.48 12.72
N ILE A 448 74.46 -22.44 11.98
CA ILE A 448 75.85 -22.81 11.92
C ILE A 448 76.72 -21.65 11.46
N SER A 449 77.53 -21.11 12.36
CA SER A 449 78.56 -20.15 12.03
C SER A 449 79.76 -20.94 11.41
N THR A 450 80.15 -20.56 10.24
CA THR A 450 81.25 -21.21 9.51
C THR A 450 82.65 -20.73 9.98
N ASN A 451 82.77 -19.94 11.01
CA ASN A 451 84.07 -19.51 11.53
C ASN A 451 84.56 -20.45 12.62
N LYS A 452 85.60 -21.27 12.21
CA LYS A 452 86.22 -22.30 13.02
C LYS A 452 87.18 -21.81 14.12
N SER A 453 87.25 -20.53 14.46
CA SER A 453 88.31 -20.00 15.35
C SER A 453 87.85 -19.67 16.79
N SER A 454 86.67 -19.99 17.18
CA SER A 454 86.12 -19.60 18.54
C SER A 454 85.41 -20.74 19.30
N ARG A 455 85.70 -22.00 18.96
CA ARG A 455 84.95 -23.15 19.47
C ARG A 455 85.14 -23.45 20.96
N ASP A 456 86.21 -23.05 21.58
CA ASP A 456 86.47 -23.40 22.99
C ASP A 456 86.06 -22.28 23.99
N SER A 457 85.97 -21.03 23.55
CA SER A 457 85.47 -19.95 24.40
C SER A 457 83.94 -19.82 24.41
N GLU A 458 83.26 -20.19 23.31
CA GLU A 458 81.81 -20.10 23.19
C GLU A 458 81.05 -21.08 24.08
N LYS A 459 81.57 -22.29 24.31
CA LYS A 459 80.93 -23.28 25.19
C LYS A 459 80.85 -22.84 26.64
N THR A 460 81.88 -22.12 27.11
CA THR A 460 81.92 -21.62 28.51
C THR A 460 81.07 -20.36 28.67
N GLU A 461 81.03 -19.50 27.67
CA GLU A 461 80.16 -18.32 27.65
C GLU A 461 78.69 -18.67 27.43
N GLU A 462 78.35 -19.65 26.61
CA GLU A 462 77.01 -20.10 26.39
C GLU A 462 76.39 -20.71 27.65
N GLY A 463 77.15 -21.52 28.38
CA GLY A 463 76.77 -22.06 29.66
C GLY A 463 76.60 -20.99 30.78
N MET A 464 77.46 -19.95 30.75
CA MET A 464 77.33 -18.81 31.66
C MET A 464 76.17 -17.87 31.29
N ARG A 465 75.95 -17.60 30.01
CA ARG A 465 74.82 -16.82 29.51
C ARG A 465 73.49 -17.47 29.78
N GLU A 466 73.37 -18.79 29.59
CA GLU A 466 72.16 -19.51 29.97
C GLU A 466 71.86 -19.44 31.48
N ARG A 467 72.87 -19.58 32.31
CA ARG A 467 72.71 -19.47 33.77
C ARG A 467 72.39 -18.02 34.18
N THR A 468 73.02 -17.04 33.60
CA THR A 468 72.79 -15.59 33.94
C THR A 468 71.44 -15.14 33.43
N MET A 469 71.00 -15.59 32.27
CA MET A 469 69.67 -15.27 31.77
C MET A 469 68.55 -16.01 32.51
N ALA A 470 68.74 -17.24 32.89
CA ALA A 470 67.82 -17.97 33.73
C ALA A 470 67.67 -17.34 35.15
N ALA A 471 68.79 -16.89 35.71
CA ALA A 471 68.80 -16.19 37.01
C ALA A 471 68.19 -14.79 36.89
N ALA A 472 68.51 -14.02 35.82
CA ALA A 472 67.88 -12.71 35.56
C ALA A 472 66.39 -12.81 35.26
N GLY A 473 65.96 -13.86 34.54
CA GLY A 473 64.57 -14.12 34.28
C GLY A 473 63.78 -14.47 35.55
N ALA A 474 64.39 -15.26 36.47
CA ALA A 474 63.80 -15.58 37.74
C ALA A 474 63.73 -14.38 38.68
N GLU A 475 64.78 -13.53 38.73
CA GLU A 475 64.78 -12.26 39.50
C GLU A 475 63.74 -11.24 38.93
N PHE A 476 63.62 -11.19 37.60
CA PHE A 476 62.64 -10.28 36.95
C PHE A 476 61.19 -10.75 37.24
N LEU A 477 60.94 -12.04 37.21
CA LEU A 477 59.62 -12.59 37.60
C LEU A 477 59.35 -12.35 39.07
N ALA A 478 60.34 -12.50 39.97
CA ALA A 478 60.18 -12.20 41.38
C ALA A 478 59.96 -10.70 41.64
N GLN A 479 60.62 -9.77 40.89
CA GLN A 479 60.41 -8.33 41.00
C GLN A 479 59.14 -7.86 40.31
N SER A 480 58.69 -8.48 39.21
CA SER A 480 57.43 -8.13 38.56
C SER A 480 56.20 -8.59 39.32
N VAL A 481 56.33 -9.71 40.08
CA VAL A 481 55.24 -10.20 40.95
C VAL A 481 55.15 -9.40 42.27
N SER A 482 56.24 -8.83 42.73
CA SER A 482 56.24 -8.00 43.95
C SER A 482 55.88 -6.53 43.72
N GLY A 483 55.85 -6.04 42.49
CA GLY A 483 55.61 -4.61 42.11
C GLY A 483 54.25 -4.31 41.46
N VAL A 484 53.53 -5.28 41.01
CA VAL A 484 52.18 -5.06 40.45
C VAL A 484 51.18 -5.30 41.56
N LYS A 485 50.54 -4.23 42.01
CA LYS A 485 49.36 -4.35 42.89
C LYS A 485 48.38 -5.25 42.20
N THR A 486 47.97 -6.30 42.87
CA THR A 486 47.00 -7.30 42.50
C THR A 486 45.68 -6.73 41.92
N ASP A 487 45.38 -5.48 42.27
CA ASP A 487 44.18 -4.76 41.81
C ASP A 487 44.10 -4.47 40.32
N VAL A 488 45.20 -4.33 39.59
CA VAL A 488 45.19 -4.02 38.15
C VAL A 488 45.00 -5.28 37.31
N ALA A 489 45.58 -6.37 37.72
CA ALA A 489 45.40 -7.66 37.04
C ALA A 489 44.01 -8.27 37.30
N GLU A 490 43.47 -8.19 38.52
CA GLU A 490 42.13 -8.58 38.83
C GLU A 490 41.06 -7.73 38.17
N ASN A 491 41.25 -6.42 38.06
CA ASN A 491 40.32 -5.53 37.34
C ASN A 491 40.36 -5.73 35.82
N TYR A 492 41.53 -6.06 35.24
CA TYR A 492 41.61 -6.36 33.80
C TYR A 492 40.93 -7.71 33.47
N ILE A 493 41.11 -8.69 34.33
CA ILE A 493 40.47 -10.02 34.19
C ILE A 493 38.95 -9.93 34.45
N LYS A 494 38.50 -9.24 35.49
CA LYS A 494 37.06 -9.03 35.76
C LYS A 494 36.35 -8.23 34.68
N ASN A 495 36.95 -7.12 34.20
CA ASN A 495 36.26 -6.26 33.23
C ASN A 495 36.26 -6.81 31.79
N ASN A 496 37.24 -7.60 31.39
CA ASN A 496 37.28 -8.13 30.01
C ASN A 496 36.76 -9.56 29.86
N ILE A 497 36.81 -10.40 30.89
CA ILE A 497 36.33 -11.80 30.79
C ILE A 497 34.87 -11.91 31.21
N PHE A 498 34.44 -11.20 32.26
CA PHE A 498 33.03 -11.26 32.68
C PHE A 498 32.08 -10.44 31.82
N ASN A 499 32.47 -9.29 31.28
CA ASN A 499 31.63 -8.53 30.35
C ASN A 499 31.48 -9.17 28.95
N ASN A 500 32.39 -10.04 28.53
CA ASN A 500 32.22 -10.80 27.29
C ASN A 500 31.31 -12.03 27.44
N ASN A 501 31.12 -12.57 28.64
CA ASN A 501 30.21 -13.71 28.85
C ASN A 501 28.73 -13.31 28.91
N GLU A 502 28.38 -12.09 29.30
CA GLU A 502 26.99 -11.60 29.24
C GLU A 502 26.51 -11.24 27.82
N ARG A 503 27.41 -11.06 26.85
CA ARG A 503 27.05 -10.81 25.45
C ARG A 503 26.91 -12.08 24.59
N LYS A 504 27.19 -13.25 25.12
CA LYS A 504 27.06 -14.53 24.40
C LYS A 504 25.70 -15.22 24.55
N PHE A 505 24.69 -14.64 25.19
CA PHE A 505 23.36 -15.21 25.31
C PHE A 505 22.30 -14.48 24.49
N CYS A 506 22.56 -14.28 23.20
CA CYS A 506 21.51 -14.05 22.20
C CYS A 506 21.90 -14.77 20.90
N ALA A 507 21.93 -16.08 20.91
CA ALA A 507 22.02 -16.90 19.72
C ALA A 507 21.20 -18.18 19.92
N PHE A 508 20.04 -18.19 19.29
CA PHE A 508 19.32 -19.35 18.74
C PHE A 508 19.26 -20.63 19.58
N SER A 509 18.19 -20.79 20.37
CA SER A 509 17.71 -22.11 20.75
C SER A 509 16.84 -22.67 19.61
N TYR A 510 17.36 -23.59 18.84
CA TYR A 510 16.58 -24.52 18.04
C TYR A 510 15.87 -25.49 18.99
N GLY A 511 14.57 -25.36 19.10
CA GLY A 511 13.72 -26.33 19.77
C GLY A 511 13.54 -27.56 18.88
N GLU A 512 14.16 -28.65 19.25
CA GLU A 512 13.78 -29.98 18.75
C GLU A 512 12.36 -30.30 19.22
N ASN A 513 11.43 -30.35 18.28
CA ASN A 513 10.14 -31.02 18.49
C ASN A 513 10.31 -32.51 18.16
N LYS A 514 10.48 -33.32 19.17
CA LYS A 514 10.21 -34.76 19.14
C LYS A 514 8.81 -35.04 19.69
N ASN A 515 8.12 -35.89 18.94
CA ASN A 515 6.94 -36.73 19.28
C ASN A 515 5.59 -36.08 18.96
N GLY A 516 4.70 -36.72 18.23
CA GLY A 516 4.42 -38.14 18.21
C GLY A 516 2.96 -38.32 18.64
N GLY A 517 2.16 -38.86 17.79
CA GLY A 517 0.76 -39.18 18.04
C GLY A 517 -0.12 -38.78 16.87
#